data_b281470f644d2d0332da16a1e6aed291
#
_entry.id   b281470f644d2d0332da16a1e6aed291
#
_cell.length_a   1.000
_cell.length_b   1.000
_cell.length_c   1.000
_cell.angle_alpha   90.00
_cell.angle_beta   90.00
_cell.angle_gamma   90.00
#
_symmetry.space_group_name_H-M   'P 1'
#
loop_
_entity.id
_entity.type
_entity.pdbx_description
1 polymer ?
#
loop_
_entity_poly.entity_id
_entity_poly.type
_entity_poly.pdbx_seq_one_letter_code
_entity_poly.pdbx_strand_id
1 'polypeptide(L)'
;MAETHHQVTGPEEAPKPTPLFEAAVLISLALAVLALFLFAWLGNEVLQGDTQHFDLTVRSWIHGFASPGMTRAMTAISLLGYNILIAELLIAFAFFAWLRWRRAAVWLAVAMAGALALDMTLKYAYHRTRPTAYFGAAPHSYSFPSGHALCSFCFYGVLAGLLSARTKSLAWRLVIWIVAAVLVIAIGLSRIYLGVHYPSDVIAGYLAAAVWVGTVIVLDHVRKVRSSRRIAG
;
A
#
# COMPACT_ATOMS: atom_id res chain seq x y z
N MET A 1 52.40 -26.05 37.61
CA MET A 1 52.27 -25.29 36.40
C MET A 1 51.06 -25.86 35.66
N ALA A 2 49.91 -25.19 35.70
CA ALA A 2 48.71 -25.58 34.98
C ALA A 2 48.58 -24.62 33.80
N GLU A 3 48.76 -25.12 32.59
CA GLU A 3 48.52 -24.38 31.36
C GLU A 3 47.02 -24.28 31.12
N THR A 4 46.49 -23.07 31.24
CA THR A 4 45.13 -22.75 30.84
C THR A 4 45.07 -22.60 29.32
N HIS A 5 44.57 -23.62 28.63
CA HIS A 5 44.20 -23.51 27.22
C HIS A 5 43.06 -22.50 27.05
N HIS A 6 43.39 -21.30 26.56
CA HIS A 6 42.41 -20.39 26.00
C HIS A 6 41.85 -21.01 24.68
N GLN A 7 40.66 -21.56 24.76
CA GLN A 7 39.90 -21.85 23.53
C GLN A 7 39.58 -20.52 22.82
N VAL A 8 40.24 -20.29 21.70
CA VAL A 8 39.89 -19.25 20.75
C VAL A 8 38.56 -19.66 20.12
N THR A 9 37.47 -19.10 20.63
CA THR A 9 36.14 -19.20 19.95
C THR A 9 36.27 -18.55 18.60
N GLY A 10 36.14 -19.32 17.54
CA GLY A 10 36.10 -18.81 16.17
C GLY A 10 34.97 -17.79 15.98
N PRO A 11 35.02 -16.97 14.92
CA PRO A 11 33.99 -15.94 14.68
C PRO A 11 32.61 -16.58 14.64
N GLU A 12 31.72 -16.09 15.51
CA GLU A 12 30.32 -16.52 15.60
C GLU A 12 29.65 -16.26 14.26
N GLU A 13 29.32 -17.34 13.52
CA GLU A 13 28.65 -17.24 12.21
C GLU A 13 27.34 -16.46 12.38
N ALA A 14 27.18 -15.36 11.62
CA ALA A 14 25.97 -14.57 11.65
C ALA A 14 24.76 -15.48 11.38
N PRO A 15 23.66 -15.35 12.15
CA PRO A 15 22.50 -16.23 12.03
C PRO A 15 21.96 -16.19 10.61
N LYS A 16 21.91 -17.34 9.94
CA LYS A 16 21.34 -17.51 8.59
C LYS A 16 19.86 -17.13 8.64
N PRO A 17 19.36 -16.38 7.67
CA PRO A 17 17.94 -16.04 7.62
C PRO A 17 17.10 -17.32 7.60
N THR A 18 16.00 -17.31 8.34
CA THR A 18 15.11 -18.49 8.40
C THR A 18 14.45 -18.73 7.06
N PRO A 19 14.26 -19.99 6.62
CA PRO A 19 13.65 -20.32 5.32
C PRO A 19 12.25 -19.69 5.15
N LEU A 20 11.48 -19.51 6.22
CA LEU A 20 10.18 -18.82 6.20
C LEU A 20 10.31 -17.34 5.85
N PHE A 21 11.39 -16.69 6.26
CA PHE A 21 11.62 -15.27 5.95
C PHE A 21 12.04 -15.09 4.48
N GLU A 22 12.87 -15.98 3.95
CA GLU A 22 13.25 -15.98 2.52
C GLU A 22 12.03 -16.26 1.62
N ALA A 23 11.19 -17.21 2.00
CA ALA A 23 9.94 -17.50 1.29
C ALA A 23 9.00 -16.28 1.25
N ALA A 24 8.86 -15.55 2.37
CA ALA A 24 8.02 -14.35 2.42
C ALA A 24 8.52 -13.25 1.45
N VAL A 25 9.84 -13.09 1.31
CA VAL A 25 10.42 -12.12 0.36
C VAL A 25 10.21 -12.55 -1.08
N LEU A 26 10.40 -13.83 -1.40
CA LEU A 26 10.16 -14.36 -2.74
C LEU A 26 8.69 -14.24 -3.14
N ILE A 27 7.76 -14.53 -2.22
CA ILE A 27 6.32 -14.34 -2.43
C ILE A 27 6.01 -12.86 -2.67
N SER A 28 6.57 -11.96 -1.86
CA SER A 28 6.36 -10.51 -2.03
C SER A 28 6.87 -10.01 -3.38
N LEU A 29 8.02 -10.51 -3.84
CA LEU A 29 8.59 -10.19 -5.14
C LEU A 29 7.71 -10.73 -6.28
N ALA A 30 7.27 -11.99 -6.20
CA ALA A 30 6.39 -12.60 -7.20
C ALA A 30 5.05 -11.85 -7.30
N LEU A 31 4.46 -11.46 -6.17
CA LEU A 31 3.23 -10.66 -6.13
C LEU A 31 3.45 -9.24 -6.71
N ALA A 32 4.60 -8.62 -6.44
CA ALA A 32 4.92 -7.30 -7.01
C ALA A 32 5.11 -7.38 -8.54
N VAL A 33 5.77 -8.43 -9.05
CA VAL A 33 5.92 -8.66 -10.50
C VAL A 33 4.57 -8.92 -11.16
N LEU A 34 3.73 -9.76 -10.55
CA LEU A 34 2.37 -10.01 -11.04
C LEU A 34 1.55 -8.72 -11.05
N ALA A 35 1.60 -7.93 -9.98
CA ALA A 35 0.90 -6.65 -9.89
C ALA A 35 1.41 -5.66 -10.96
N LEU A 36 2.71 -5.63 -11.24
CA LEU A 36 3.28 -4.81 -12.30
C LEU A 36 2.78 -5.23 -13.68
N PHE A 37 2.75 -6.54 -13.95
CA PHE A 37 2.22 -7.07 -15.21
C PHE A 37 0.74 -6.71 -15.38
N LEU A 38 -0.08 -6.93 -14.34
CA LEU A 38 -1.50 -6.60 -14.36
C LEU A 38 -1.74 -5.08 -14.47
N PHE A 39 -0.91 -4.26 -13.82
CA PHE A 39 -0.97 -2.81 -13.97
C PHE A 39 -0.66 -2.36 -15.40
N ALA A 40 0.40 -2.91 -16.00
CA ALA A 40 0.80 -2.57 -17.37
C ALA A 40 -0.28 -3.01 -18.38
N TRP A 41 -0.81 -4.21 -18.22
CA TRP A 41 -1.93 -4.70 -19.04
C TRP A 41 -3.15 -3.80 -18.89
N LEU A 42 -3.63 -3.56 -17.66
CA LEU A 42 -4.80 -2.72 -17.42
C LEU A 42 -4.60 -1.28 -17.92
N GLY A 43 -3.38 -0.73 -17.75
CA GLY A 43 -3.02 0.58 -18.26
C GLY A 43 -3.11 0.65 -19.79
N ASN A 44 -2.72 -0.39 -20.50
CA ASN A 44 -2.86 -0.50 -21.94
C ASN A 44 -4.33 -0.55 -22.38
N GLU A 45 -5.17 -1.38 -21.73
CA GLU A 45 -6.62 -1.46 -21.97
C GLU A 45 -7.30 -0.09 -21.75
N VAL A 46 -6.86 0.65 -20.72
CA VAL A 46 -7.36 2.02 -20.46
C VAL A 46 -6.98 2.98 -21.57
N LEU A 47 -5.77 2.93 -22.11
CA LEU A 47 -5.30 3.78 -23.20
C LEU A 47 -6.02 3.47 -24.53
N GLN A 48 -6.39 2.20 -24.74
CA GLN A 48 -7.15 1.76 -25.93
C GLN A 48 -8.67 2.05 -25.80
N GLY A 49 -9.15 2.30 -24.58
CA GLY A 49 -10.58 2.55 -24.31
C GLY A 49 -11.39 1.27 -24.04
N ASP A 50 -10.76 0.10 -24.01
CA ASP A 50 -11.40 -1.21 -23.89
C ASP A 50 -12.03 -1.45 -22.52
N THR A 51 -11.58 -0.72 -21.50
CA THR A 51 -12.20 -0.76 -20.15
C THR A 51 -13.56 -0.05 -20.07
N GLN A 52 -13.97 0.72 -21.08
CA GLN A 52 -15.14 1.62 -20.99
C GLN A 52 -16.45 0.90 -20.65
N HIS A 53 -16.73 -0.24 -21.29
CA HIS A 53 -17.93 -1.02 -21.01
C HIS A 53 -17.97 -1.53 -19.57
N PHE A 54 -16.87 -2.10 -19.10
CA PHE A 54 -16.72 -2.55 -17.70
C PHE A 54 -16.90 -1.38 -16.73
N ASP A 55 -16.21 -0.28 -16.97
CA ASP A 55 -16.22 0.89 -16.10
C ASP A 55 -17.61 1.51 -15.96
N LEU A 56 -18.32 1.67 -17.07
CA LEU A 56 -19.68 2.23 -17.05
C LEU A 56 -20.68 1.26 -16.41
N THR A 57 -20.59 -0.04 -16.70
CA THR A 57 -21.50 -1.04 -16.15
C THR A 57 -21.37 -1.14 -14.63
N VAL A 58 -20.15 -1.30 -14.11
CA VAL A 58 -19.90 -1.40 -12.66
C VAL A 58 -20.26 -0.10 -11.95
N ARG A 59 -19.92 1.02 -12.56
CA ARG A 59 -20.22 2.35 -12.00
C ARG A 59 -21.72 2.61 -11.89
N SER A 60 -22.52 2.26 -12.93
CA SER A 60 -23.98 2.41 -12.91
C SER A 60 -24.63 1.46 -11.91
N TRP A 61 -24.13 0.21 -11.83
CA TRP A 61 -24.61 -0.76 -10.85
C TRP A 61 -24.40 -0.28 -9.41
N ILE A 62 -23.21 0.22 -9.08
CA ILE A 62 -22.90 0.78 -7.74
C ILE A 62 -23.76 2.00 -7.46
N HIS A 63 -23.98 2.87 -8.45
CA HIS A 63 -24.86 4.04 -8.31
C HIS A 63 -26.32 3.66 -8.04
N GLY A 64 -26.79 2.50 -8.50
CA GLY A 64 -28.12 1.96 -8.22
C GLY A 64 -28.43 1.79 -6.72
N PHE A 65 -27.42 1.70 -5.86
CA PHE A 65 -27.57 1.67 -4.40
C PHE A 65 -27.58 3.07 -3.75
N ALA A 66 -27.68 4.13 -4.55
CA ALA A 66 -27.61 5.50 -4.04
C ALA A 66 -28.77 5.83 -3.10
N SER A 67 -28.43 6.34 -1.92
CA SER A 67 -29.36 6.85 -0.94
C SER A 67 -28.70 7.95 -0.11
N PRO A 68 -29.46 8.82 0.57
CA PRO A 68 -28.87 9.88 1.39
C PRO A 68 -27.97 9.36 2.51
N GLY A 69 -28.32 8.21 3.13
CA GLY A 69 -27.53 7.56 4.15
C GLY A 69 -26.22 7.00 3.61
N MET A 70 -26.31 6.24 2.50
CA MET A 70 -25.15 5.68 1.83
C MET A 70 -24.20 6.77 1.31
N THR A 71 -24.72 7.85 0.74
CA THR A 71 -23.92 8.98 0.25
C THR A 71 -23.13 9.64 1.39
N ARG A 72 -23.77 9.87 2.54
CA ARG A 72 -23.06 10.39 3.74
C ARG A 72 -21.95 9.44 4.20
N ALA A 73 -22.25 8.14 4.29
CA ALA A 73 -21.26 7.13 4.67
C ALA A 73 -20.08 7.07 3.70
N MET A 74 -20.33 7.02 2.38
CA MET A 74 -19.29 6.95 1.35
C MET A 74 -18.46 8.23 1.30
N THR A 75 -19.07 9.40 1.54
CA THR A 75 -18.34 10.67 1.67
C THR A 75 -17.41 10.64 2.88
N ALA A 76 -17.89 10.21 4.04
CA ALA A 76 -17.08 10.10 5.26
C ALA A 76 -15.92 9.11 5.08
N ILE A 77 -16.18 7.92 4.50
CA ILE A 77 -15.14 6.92 4.19
C ILE A 77 -14.10 7.49 3.22
N SER A 78 -14.54 8.23 2.21
CA SER A 78 -13.65 8.84 1.24
C SER A 78 -12.64 9.82 1.87
N LEU A 79 -12.99 10.51 2.95
CA LEU A 79 -12.08 11.43 3.65
C LEU A 79 -10.84 10.71 4.17
N LEU A 80 -10.95 9.45 4.62
CA LEU A 80 -9.87 8.63 5.13
C LEU A 80 -8.80 8.30 4.06
N GLY A 81 -9.14 8.40 2.77
CA GLY A 81 -8.23 8.00 1.71
C GLY A 81 -7.25 9.07 1.24
N TYR A 82 -7.51 10.33 1.52
CA TYR A 82 -6.65 11.43 1.03
C TYR A 82 -6.79 12.73 1.83
N ASN A 83 -8.02 13.18 2.11
CA ASN A 83 -8.26 14.51 2.69
C ASN A 83 -7.71 14.65 4.11
N ILE A 84 -7.86 13.62 4.94
CA ILE A 84 -7.32 13.60 6.31
C ILE A 84 -6.01 12.82 6.42
N LEU A 85 -5.46 12.34 5.31
CA LEU A 85 -4.24 11.53 5.27
C LEU A 85 -3.05 12.21 5.96
N ILE A 86 -2.95 13.55 5.86
CA ILE A 86 -1.91 14.31 6.56
C ILE A 86 -2.10 14.19 8.08
N ALA A 87 -3.32 14.32 8.58
CA ALA A 87 -3.60 14.16 10.00
C ALA A 87 -3.32 12.72 10.47
N GLU A 88 -3.71 11.72 9.69
CA GLU A 88 -3.42 10.32 9.97
C GLU A 88 -1.91 10.03 10.00
N LEU A 89 -1.15 10.59 9.07
CA LEU A 89 0.31 10.50 9.05
C LEU A 89 0.94 11.16 10.28
N LEU A 90 0.49 12.35 10.67
CA LEU A 90 0.98 13.03 11.87
C LEU A 90 0.68 12.21 13.13
N ILE A 91 -0.51 11.62 13.24
CA ILE A 91 -0.88 10.73 14.35
C ILE A 91 0.01 9.49 14.36
N ALA A 92 0.23 8.85 13.20
CA ALA A 92 1.10 7.68 13.10
C ALA A 92 2.54 8.00 13.47
N PHE A 93 3.08 9.14 13.01
CA PHE A 93 4.42 9.58 13.38
C PHE A 93 4.56 9.93 14.86
N ALA A 94 3.58 10.62 15.44
CA ALA A 94 3.55 10.90 16.89
C ALA A 94 3.51 9.59 17.70
N PHE A 95 2.70 8.61 17.28
CA PHE A 95 2.63 7.28 17.89
C PHE A 95 3.97 6.53 17.79
N PHE A 96 4.62 6.53 16.62
CA PHE A 96 5.92 5.89 16.44
C PHE A 96 7.04 6.61 17.20
N ALA A 97 6.99 7.95 17.31
CA ALA A 97 7.93 8.72 18.12
C ALA A 97 7.77 8.39 19.61
N TRP A 98 6.55 8.32 20.12
CA TRP A 98 6.24 7.93 21.49
C TRP A 98 6.76 6.53 21.82
N LEU A 99 6.58 5.56 20.91
CA LEU A 99 7.10 4.20 21.05
C LEU A 99 8.60 4.07 20.71
N ARG A 100 9.27 5.14 20.28
CA ARG A 100 10.66 5.16 19.79
C ARG A 100 10.90 4.22 18.60
N TRP A 101 9.89 3.99 17.76
CA TRP A 101 9.96 3.11 16.58
C TRP A 101 10.47 3.88 15.35
N ARG A 102 11.65 4.47 15.41
CA ARG A 102 12.24 5.31 14.35
C ARG A 102 12.23 4.63 12.98
N ARG A 103 12.53 3.34 12.95
CA ARG A 103 12.54 2.58 11.69
C ARG A 103 11.14 2.46 11.08
N ALA A 104 10.09 2.26 11.87
CA ALA A 104 8.72 2.21 11.40
C ALA A 104 8.30 3.56 10.78
N ALA A 105 8.65 4.67 11.43
CA ALA A 105 8.41 6.02 10.91
C ALA A 105 9.11 6.24 9.55
N VAL A 106 10.38 5.84 9.42
CA VAL A 106 11.12 5.96 8.15
C VAL A 106 10.45 5.15 7.03
N TRP A 107 10.06 3.90 7.31
CA TRP A 107 9.41 3.07 6.29
C TRP A 107 8.04 3.59 5.87
N LEU A 108 7.25 4.09 6.82
CA LEU A 108 5.98 4.75 6.49
C LEU A 108 6.21 6.01 5.65
N ALA A 109 7.21 6.84 6.01
CA ALA A 109 7.56 8.03 5.23
C ALA A 109 7.97 7.67 3.79
N VAL A 110 8.85 6.67 3.61
CA VAL A 110 9.27 6.19 2.28
C VAL A 110 8.09 5.67 1.47
N ALA A 111 7.22 4.85 2.11
CA ALA A 111 6.04 4.31 1.44
C ALA A 111 5.11 5.42 0.95
N MET A 112 4.85 6.44 1.78
CA MET A 112 3.95 7.53 1.43
C MET A 112 4.56 8.53 0.44
N ALA A 113 5.84 8.85 0.57
CA ALA A 113 6.51 9.71 -0.41
C ALA A 113 6.51 9.08 -1.82
N GLY A 114 6.80 7.78 -1.90
CA GLY A 114 6.73 7.07 -3.18
C GLY A 114 5.31 6.91 -3.71
N ALA A 115 4.32 6.71 -2.83
CA ALA A 115 2.92 6.67 -3.24
C ALA A 115 2.48 7.99 -3.90
N LEU A 116 2.82 9.12 -3.29
CA LEU A 116 2.52 10.46 -3.84
C LEU A 116 3.27 10.71 -5.17
N ALA A 117 4.55 10.34 -5.24
CA ALA A 117 5.34 10.48 -6.45
C ALA A 117 4.76 9.63 -7.60
N LEU A 118 4.37 8.37 -7.33
CA LEU A 118 3.72 7.50 -8.30
C LEU A 118 2.36 8.03 -8.74
N ASP A 119 1.51 8.50 -7.80
CA ASP A 119 0.21 9.08 -8.14
C ASP A 119 0.37 10.23 -9.14
N MET A 120 1.27 11.16 -8.86
CA MET A 120 1.52 12.30 -9.74
C MET A 120 2.09 11.86 -11.10
N THR A 121 3.15 11.04 -11.10
CA THR A 121 3.82 10.59 -12.33
C THR A 121 2.86 9.83 -13.24
N LEU A 122 2.12 8.87 -12.68
CA LEU A 122 1.19 8.05 -13.46
C LEU A 122 0.01 8.87 -14.00
N LYS A 123 -0.52 9.82 -13.23
CA LYS A 123 -1.56 10.73 -13.73
C LYS A 123 -1.11 11.53 -14.94
N TYR A 124 0.12 12.05 -14.89
CA TYR A 124 0.71 12.77 -16.03
C TYR A 124 1.14 11.85 -17.17
N ALA A 125 1.34 10.55 -16.95
CA ALA A 125 1.64 9.61 -18.04
C ALA A 125 0.39 9.20 -18.82
N TYR A 126 -0.73 8.97 -18.11
CA TYR A 126 -1.95 8.43 -18.71
C TYR A 126 -2.96 9.49 -19.17
N HIS A 127 -2.95 10.69 -18.60
CA HIS A 127 -3.84 11.83 -18.95
C HIS A 127 -5.32 11.46 -19.05
N ARG A 128 -5.78 10.43 -18.34
CA ARG A 128 -7.18 9.98 -18.42
C ARG A 128 -8.14 11.01 -17.84
N THR A 129 -9.15 11.39 -18.61
CA THR A 129 -10.22 12.28 -18.14
C THR A 129 -11.07 11.58 -17.07
N ARG A 130 -11.55 12.36 -16.10
CA ARG A 130 -12.45 11.84 -15.06
C ARG A 130 -13.86 11.62 -15.60
N PRO A 131 -14.59 10.65 -15.02
CA PRO A 131 -16.03 10.56 -15.24
C PRO A 131 -16.75 11.77 -14.61
N THR A 132 -17.96 12.05 -15.10
CA THR A 132 -18.86 13.01 -14.45
C THR A 132 -19.20 12.51 -13.05
N ALA A 133 -18.94 13.32 -12.02
CA ALA A 133 -19.25 12.96 -10.64
C ALA A 133 -20.76 12.80 -10.45
N TYR A 134 -21.16 11.79 -9.65
CA TYR A 134 -22.56 11.65 -9.25
C TYR A 134 -22.91 12.58 -8.09
N PHE A 135 -21.94 12.83 -7.22
CA PHE A 135 -22.13 13.64 -6.01
C PHE A 135 -20.94 14.60 -5.85
N GLY A 136 -21.24 15.90 -5.72
CA GLY A 136 -20.24 16.93 -5.55
C GLY A 136 -19.45 17.26 -6.83
N ALA A 137 -18.33 17.94 -6.67
CA ALA A 137 -17.44 18.31 -7.77
C ALA A 137 -16.33 17.27 -7.97
N ALA A 138 -16.03 16.94 -9.22
CA ALA A 138 -14.85 16.16 -9.55
C ALA A 138 -13.58 17.00 -9.35
N PRO A 139 -12.49 16.42 -8.83
CA PRO A 139 -11.20 17.12 -8.76
C PRO A 139 -10.68 17.48 -10.15
N HIS A 140 -9.92 18.58 -10.26
CA HIS A 140 -9.33 19.05 -11.53
C HIS A 140 -8.12 18.24 -12.02
N SER A 141 -7.76 17.14 -11.37
CA SER A 141 -6.65 16.27 -11.75
C SER A 141 -7.10 15.09 -12.62
N TYR A 142 -6.17 14.43 -13.31
CA TYR A 142 -6.42 13.21 -14.08
C TYR A 142 -6.98 12.06 -13.23
N SER A 143 -7.70 11.14 -13.91
CA SER A 143 -8.43 10.06 -13.24
C SER A 143 -7.57 8.86 -12.89
N PHE A 144 -6.66 8.45 -13.78
CA PHE A 144 -5.90 7.21 -13.68
C PHE A 144 -4.45 7.43 -13.18
N PRO A 145 -4.00 6.64 -12.22
CA PRO A 145 -4.78 5.77 -11.34
C PRO A 145 -5.51 6.56 -10.24
N SER A 146 -6.34 5.88 -9.41
CA SER A 146 -6.97 6.50 -8.25
C SER A 146 -5.97 6.73 -7.12
N GLY A 147 -5.67 8.00 -6.82
CA GLY A 147 -4.76 8.36 -5.73
C GLY A 147 -5.28 7.97 -4.34
N HIS A 148 -6.62 7.97 -4.12
CA HIS A 148 -7.21 7.47 -2.88
C HIS A 148 -6.96 5.98 -2.68
N ALA A 149 -7.11 5.17 -3.74
CA ALA A 149 -6.83 3.74 -3.70
C ALA A 149 -5.34 3.47 -3.46
N LEU A 150 -4.45 4.17 -4.17
CA LEU A 150 -3.01 4.03 -4.07
C LEU A 150 -2.51 4.43 -2.68
N CYS A 151 -2.84 5.64 -2.22
CA CYS A 151 -2.36 6.16 -0.94
C CYS A 151 -2.94 5.40 0.26
N SER A 152 -4.25 5.03 0.24
CA SER A 152 -4.84 4.24 1.32
C SER A 152 -4.21 2.86 1.43
N PHE A 153 -3.96 2.18 0.30
CA PHE A 153 -3.28 0.88 0.31
C PHE A 153 -1.87 1.01 0.90
N CYS A 154 -1.08 2.01 0.49
CA CYS A 154 0.25 2.23 1.03
C CYS A 154 0.21 2.55 2.53
N PHE A 155 -0.68 3.44 2.96
CA PHE A 155 -0.76 3.85 4.36
C PHE A 155 -1.24 2.70 5.26
N TYR A 156 -2.46 2.19 5.03
CA TYR A 156 -3.05 1.18 5.91
C TYR A 156 -2.35 -0.18 5.77
N GLY A 157 -1.87 -0.55 4.58
CA GLY A 157 -1.12 -1.78 4.35
C GLY A 157 0.23 -1.79 5.06
N VAL A 158 1.00 -0.71 4.94
CA VAL A 158 2.28 -0.59 5.64
C VAL A 158 2.08 -0.49 7.15
N LEU A 159 1.10 0.29 7.60
CA LEU A 159 0.75 0.39 9.03
C LEU A 159 0.36 -0.98 9.60
N ALA A 160 -0.49 -1.73 8.90
CA ALA A 160 -0.88 -3.09 9.30
C ALA A 160 0.33 -4.02 9.37
N GLY A 161 1.24 -3.98 8.41
CA GLY A 161 2.49 -4.74 8.41
C GLY A 161 3.37 -4.42 9.61
N LEU A 162 3.55 -3.13 9.91
CA LEU A 162 4.36 -2.67 11.05
C LEU A 162 3.75 -3.06 12.40
N LEU A 163 2.43 -2.94 12.56
CA LEU A 163 1.71 -3.29 13.80
C LEU A 163 1.64 -4.80 13.99
N SER A 164 1.30 -5.56 12.93
CA SER A 164 1.20 -7.02 13.00
C SER A 164 2.53 -7.69 13.34
N ALA A 165 3.65 -7.13 12.91
CA ALA A 165 4.99 -7.61 13.26
C ALA A 165 5.32 -7.48 14.76
N ARG A 166 4.55 -6.69 15.51
CA ARG A 166 4.77 -6.45 16.95
C ARG A 166 3.87 -7.29 17.85
N THR A 167 2.91 -8.00 17.30
CA THR A 167 2.05 -8.90 18.07
C THR A 167 2.41 -10.36 17.83
N LYS A 168 2.40 -11.17 18.91
CA LYS A 168 2.59 -12.63 18.85
C LYS A 168 1.25 -13.35 18.60
N SER A 169 0.13 -12.72 18.88
CA SER A 169 -1.20 -13.31 18.71
C SER A 169 -1.62 -13.35 17.24
N LEU A 170 -1.90 -14.55 16.74
CA LEU A 170 -2.42 -14.74 15.38
C LEU A 170 -3.77 -14.03 15.20
N ALA A 171 -4.64 -14.09 16.19
CA ALA A 171 -5.94 -13.44 16.13
C ALA A 171 -5.82 -11.92 15.94
N TRP A 172 -4.94 -11.25 16.71
CA TRP A 172 -4.69 -9.82 16.54
C TRP A 172 -4.05 -9.49 15.19
N ARG A 173 -3.16 -10.33 14.67
CA ARG A 173 -2.62 -10.15 13.31
C ARG A 173 -3.72 -10.19 12.27
N LEU A 174 -4.61 -11.18 12.35
CA LEU A 174 -5.73 -11.29 11.42
C LEU A 174 -6.68 -10.09 11.52
N VAL A 175 -7.02 -9.65 12.74
CA VAL A 175 -7.86 -8.45 12.93
C VAL A 175 -7.23 -7.21 12.30
N ILE A 176 -5.94 -6.95 12.51
CA ILE A 176 -5.22 -5.81 11.93
C ILE A 176 -5.30 -5.84 10.39
N TRP A 177 -5.03 -6.99 9.77
CA TRP A 177 -5.07 -7.12 8.32
C TRP A 177 -6.48 -7.03 7.74
N ILE A 178 -7.49 -7.61 8.43
CA ILE A 178 -8.89 -7.51 8.01
C ILE A 178 -9.36 -6.04 8.06
N VAL A 179 -9.08 -5.34 9.15
CA VAL A 179 -9.43 -3.92 9.28
C VAL A 179 -8.77 -3.08 8.19
N ALA A 180 -7.47 -3.28 7.95
CA ALA A 180 -6.76 -2.58 6.88
C ALA A 180 -7.37 -2.87 5.50
N ALA A 181 -7.65 -4.14 5.18
CA ALA A 181 -8.24 -4.53 3.91
C ALA A 181 -9.65 -3.93 3.72
N VAL A 182 -10.50 -3.98 4.76
CA VAL A 182 -11.85 -3.39 4.72
C VAL A 182 -11.78 -1.88 4.48
N LEU A 183 -10.89 -1.16 5.18
CA LEU A 183 -10.71 0.28 4.98
C LEU A 183 -10.27 0.59 3.56
N VAL A 184 -9.24 -0.09 3.05
CA VAL A 184 -8.71 0.11 1.70
C VAL A 184 -9.79 -0.14 0.64
N ILE A 185 -10.51 -1.26 0.73
CA ILE A 185 -11.60 -1.60 -0.21
C ILE A 185 -12.73 -0.57 -0.11
N ALA A 186 -13.16 -0.21 1.09
CA ALA A 186 -14.24 0.75 1.30
C ALA A 186 -13.88 2.15 0.75
N ILE A 187 -12.62 2.59 0.93
CA ILE A 187 -12.14 3.86 0.36
C ILE A 187 -12.19 3.81 -1.17
N GLY A 188 -11.70 2.75 -1.81
CA GLY A 188 -11.77 2.63 -3.26
C GLY A 188 -13.20 2.56 -3.79
N LEU A 189 -14.08 1.78 -3.16
CA LEU A 189 -15.51 1.71 -3.49
C LEU A 189 -16.19 3.07 -3.35
N SER A 190 -15.83 3.85 -2.34
CA SER A 190 -16.39 5.19 -2.15
C SER A 190 -16.10 6.11 -3.35
N ARG A 191 -14.93 5.95 -4.02
CA ARG A 191 -14.59 6.77 -5.19
C ARG A 191 -15.43 6.43 -6.42
N ILE A 192 -15.75 5.14 -6.58
CA ILE A 192 -16.65 4.67 -7.66
C ILE A 192 -18.08 5.14 -7.36
N TYR A 193 -18.55 4.97 -6.12
CA TYR A 193 -19.87 5.38 -5.67
C TYR A 193 -20.11 6.90 -5.87
N LEU A 194 -19.14 7.72 -5.45
CA LEU A 194 -19.20 9.18 -5.62
C LEU A 194 -19.08 9.60 -7.10
N GLY A 195 -18.72 8.69 -7.98
CA GLY A 195 -18.64 8.88 -9.42
C GLY A 195 -17.40 9.64 -9.89
N VAL A 196 -16.38 9.81 -9.06
CA VAL A 196 -15.18 10.61 -9.38
C VAL A 196 -14.02 9.80 -9.96
N HIS A 197 -14.13 8.46 -9.95
CA HIS A 197 -13.20 7.52 -10.56
C HIS A 197 -13.93 6.37 -11.25
N TYR A 198 -13.27 5.79 -12.25
CA TYR A 198 -13.69 4.53 -12.84
C TYR A 198 -13.22 3.34 -11.97
N PRO A 199 -13.93 2.19 -12.01
CA PRO A 199 -13.47 0.95 -11.35
C PRO A 199 -12.04 0.57 -11.73
N SER A 200 -11.67 0.65 -13.01
CA SER A 200 -10.31 0.39 -13.49
C SER A 200 -9.26 1.33 -12.90
N ASP A 201 -9.59 2.60 -12.62
CA ASP A 201 -8.69 3.54 -11.93
C ASP A 201 -8.36 3.06 -10.50
N VAL A 202 -9.39 2.54 -9.81
CA VAL A 202 -9.25 2.04 -8.42
C VAL A 202 -8.41 0.77 -8.38
N ILE A 203 -8.68 -0.18 -9.29
CA ILE A 203 -7.89 -1.42 -9.42
C ILE A 203 -6.44 -1.07 -9.74
N ALA A 204 -6.19 -0.18 -10.71
CA ALA A 204 -4.85 0.28 -11.04
C ALA A 204 -4.13 0.95 -9.85
N GLY A 205 -4.85 1.73 -9.04
CA GLY A 205 -4.31 2.31 -7.82
C GLY A 205 -3.81 1.26 -6.83
N TYR A 206 -4.57 0.19 -6.63
CA TYR A 206 -4.15 -0.94 -5.77
C TYR A 206 -2.97 -1.70 -6.34
N LEU A 207 -2.94 -1.95 -7.66
CA LEU A 207 -1.83 -2.63 -8.33
C LEU A 207 -0.54 -1.81 -8.23
N ALA A 208 -0.59 -0.51 -8.50
CA ALA A 208 0.55 0.39 -8.36
C ALA A 208 1.07 0.43 -6.91
N ALA A 209 0.17 0.46 -5.92
CA ALA A 209 0.53 0.40 -4.50
C ALA A 209 1.18 -0.93 -4.13
N ALA A 210 0.66 -2.07 -4.64
CA ALA A 210 1.24 -3.39 -4.39
C ALA A 210 2.66 -3.51 -4.95
N VAL A 211 2.92 -2.99 -6.15
CA VAL A 211 4.27 -2.89 -6.74
C VAL A 211 5.19 -2.09 -5.85
N TRP A 212 4.75 -0.90 -5.42
CA TRP A 212 5.57 -0.01 -4.60
C TRP A 212 5.87 -0.61 -3.21
N VAL A 213 4.86 -1.08 -2.50
CA VAL A 213 5.02 -1.70 -1.17
C VAL A 213 5.89 -2.95 -1.27
N GLY A 214 5.70 -3.80 -2.29
CA GLY A 214 6.55 -4.95 -2.56
C GLY A 214 8.02 -4.54 -2.75
N THR A 215 8.27 -3.48 -3.52
CA THR A 215 9.62 -2.91 -3.73
C THR A 215 10.24 -2.45 -2.40
N VAL A 216 9.48 -1.75 -1.55
CA VAL A 216 9.93 -1.29 -0.23
C VAL A 216 10.30 -2.47 0.68
N ILE A 217 9.50 -3.55 0.68
CA ILE A 217 9.78 -4.77 1.46
C ILE A 217 11.08 -5.42 1.00
N VAL A 218 11.29 -5.57 -0.31
CA VAL A 218 12.50 -6.17 -0.89
C VAL A 218 13.73 -5.33 -0.55
N LEU A 219 13.64 -4.00 -0.66
CA LEU A 219 14.74 -3.09 -0.31
C LEU A 219 15.11 -3.17 1.18
N ASP A 220 14.13 -3.28 2.08
CA ASP A 220 14.38 -3.47 3.50
C ASP A 220 15.12 -4.78 3.77
N HIS A 221 14.72 -5.85 3.07
CA HIS A 221 15.38 -7.14 3.16
C HIS A 221 16.85 -7.09 2.71
N VAL A 222 17.11 -6.55 1.51
CA VAL A 222 18.47 -6.43 0.97
C VAL A 222 19.37 -5.62 1.90
N ARG A 223 18.87 -4.53 2.48
CA ARG A 223 19.62 -3.74 3.45
C ARG A 223 19.98 -4.52 4.72
N LYS A 224 19.05 -5.32 5.24
CA LYS A 224 19.30 -6.18 6.41
C LYS A 224 20.41 -7.19 6.16
N VAL A 225 20.34 -7.91 5.04
CA VAL A 225 21.34 -8.91 4.65
C VAL A 225 22.73 -8.28 4.48
N ARG A 226 22.80 -7.11 3.81
CA ARG A 226 24.07 -6.39 3.62
C ARG A 226 24.67 -5.89 4.95
N SER A 227 23.83 -5.40 5.86
CA SER A 227 24.27 -4.94 7.18
C SER A 227 24.85 -6.08 8.02
N SER A 228 24.21 -7.26 8.01
CA SER A 228 24.69 -8.45 8.72
C SER A 228 26.05 -8.93 8.19
N ARG A 229 26.27 -8.89 6.88
CA ARG A 229 27.56 -9.27 6.27
C ARG A 229 28.70 -8.31 6.60
N ARG A 230 28.43 -7.00 6.78
CA ARG A 230 29.46 -6.00 7.14
C ARG A 230 29.90 -6.09 8.60
N ILE A 231 29.12 -6.71 9.47
CA ILE A 231 29.45 -6.87 10.89
C ILE A 231 30.25 -8.19 11.11
N ALA A 232 30.11 -9.15 10.19
CA ALA A 232 30.76 -10.46 10.26
C ALA A 232 32.12 -10.54 9.53
N GLY A 233 32.52 -9.51 8.78
CA GLY A 233 33.82 -9.39 8.12
C GLY A 233 34.58 -8.17 8.62
#